data_b900e47552b69ee22f14f14cc5d944a2
#
_entry.id   b900e47552b69ee22f14f14cc5d944a2
#
_cell.length_a   1.000
_cell.length_b   1.000
_cell.length_c   1.000
_cell.angle_alpha   90.00
_cell.angle_beta   90.00
_cell.angle_gamma   90.00
#
_symmetry.space_group_name_H-M   'P 1'
#
loop_
_entity.id
_entity.type
_entity.pdbx_description
1 polymer ?
#
loop_
_entity_poly.entity_id
_entity_poly.type
_entity_poly.pdbx_seq_one_letter_code
_entity_poly.pdbx_strand_id
1 'polypeptide(L)'
;MNSSATKPFFWCAIIAQVAGAQLFFWDALPDYRELTAGDIVVGTPKDFAIAVFGLVIMQSAYWYSRRLQPQVRFSRRVLLGHVLLCVSEVSFFFVSALATVAMFDHWRRSQFVFWKLMLLVSAIFAFFCYKRQLASVGDALLEAQPEHANKATIEPKQTGKP
;
A
#
# COMPACT_ATOMS: atom_id res chain seq x y z
N MET A 1 -21.82 -14.64 -5.53
CA MET A 1 -21.01 -13.77 -6.41
C MET A 1 -19.86 -14.59 -6.95
N ASN A 2 -19.65 -14.62 -8.29
CA ASN A 2 -18.61 -15.45 -8.90
C ASN A 2 -17.22 -14.94 -8.47
N SER A 3 -16.44 -15.78 -7.79
CA SER A 3 -15.05 -15.51 -7.36
C SER A 3 -14.12 -15.05 -8.51
N SER A 4 -14.48 -15.37 -9.76
CA SER A 4 -13.74 -14.96 -10.96
C SER A 4 -13.89 -13.46 -11.27
N ALA A 5 -15.05 -12.85 -10.99
CA ALA A 5 -15.33 -11.45 -11.29
C ALA A 5 -14.73 -10.50 -10.26
N THR A 6 -14.48 -10.93 -9.02
CA THR A 6 -13.93 -10.09 -7.95
C THR A 6 -12.42 -9.89 -8.03
N LYS A 7 -11.68 -10.79 -8.69
CA LYS A 7 -10.23 -10.68 -8.84
C LYS A 7 -9.76 -9.39 -9.52
N PRO A 8 -10.29 -8.98 -10.69
CA PRO A 8 -9.83 -7.76 -11.36
C PRO A 8 -10.09 -6.51 -10.51
N PHE A 9 -11.24 -6.41 -9.85
CA PHE A 9 -11.56 -5.27 -8.98
C PHE A 9 -10.63 -5.18 -7.77
N PHE A 10 -10.25 -6.31 -7.19
CA PHE A 10 -9.27 -6.35 -6.11
C PHE A 10 -7.90 -5.82 -6.58
N TRP A 11 -7.40 -6.27 -7.74
CA TRP A 11 -6.13 -5.81 -8.27
C TRP A 11 -6.18 -4.33 -8.69
N CYS A 12 -7.29 -3.86 -9.26
CA CYS A 12 -7.50 -2.43 -9.51
C CYS A 12 -7.40 -1.60 -8.22
N ALA A 13 -7.96 -2.09 -7.12
CA ALA A 13 -7.85 -1.40 -5.84
C ALA A 13 -6.40 -1.38 -5.31
N ILE A 14 -5.64 -2.46 -5.44
CA ILE A 14 -4.21 -2.49 -5.08
C ILE A 14 -3.41 -1.50 -5.95
N ILE A 15 -3.65 -1.48 -7.26
CA ILE A 15 -3.00 -0.52 -8.17
C ILE A 15 -3.35 0.91 -7.80
N ALA A 16 -4.62 1.19 -7.48
CA ALA A 16 -5.05 2.51 -7.02
C ALA A 16 -4.37 2.93 -5.70
N GLN A 17 -4.14 2.00 -4.77
CA GLN A 17 -3.35 2.28 -3.56
C GLN A 17 -1.91 2.67 -3.90
N VAL A 18 -1.26 1.91 -4.78
CA VAL A 18 0.11 2.22 -5.23
C VAL A 18 0.17 3.57 -5.93
N ALA A 19 -0.80 3.87 -6.80
CA ALA A 19 -0.89 5.15 -7.49
C ALA A 19 -1.10 6.32 -6.51
N GLY A 20 -1.96 6.15 -5.50
CA GLY A 20 -2.17 7.15 -4.45
C GLY A 20 -0.90 7.40 -3.62
N ALA A 21 -0.17 6.34 -3.26
CA ALA A 21 1.12 6.44 -2.59
C ALA A 21 2.15 7.17 -3.46
N GLN A 22 2.20 6.85 -4.76
CA GLN A 22 3.12 7.50 -5.70
C GLN A 22 2.82 9.00 -5.86
N LEU A 23 1.54 9.38 -5.95
CA LEU A 23 1.13 10.79 -5.96
C LEU A 23 1.58 11.53 -4.71
N PHE A 24 1.40 10.92 -3.55
CA PHE A 24 1.87 11.49 -2.29
C PHE A 24 3.39 11.66 -2.26
N PHE A 25 4.16 10.65 -2.68
CA PHE A 25 5.61 10.75 -2.73
C PHE A 25 6.11 11.78 -3.75
N TRP A 26 5.45 11.89 -4.89
CA TRP A 26 5.80 12.88 -5.90
C TRP A 26 5.65 14.30 -5.37
N ASP A 27 4.60 14.53 -4.62
CA ASP A 27 4.31 15.82 -3.99
C ASP A 27 5.26 16.12 -2.83
N ALA A 28 5.60 15.11 -2.02
CA ALA A 28 6.54 15.25 -0.90
C ALA A 28 8.02 15.38 -1.34
N LEU A 29 8.36 15.08 -2.59
CA LEU A 29 9.73 15.09 -3.09
C LEU A 29 10.39 16.49 -3.05
N PRO A 30 9.73 17.60 -3.41
CA PRO A 30 10.27 18.96 -3.25
C PRO A 30 10.61 19.30 -1.80
N ASP A 31 9.71 18.99 -0.87
CA ASP A 31 9.93 19.20 0.57
C ASP A 31 11.15 18.42 1.07
N TYR A 32 11.35 17.22 0.57
CA TYR A 32 12.53 16.41 0.89
C TYR A 32 13.82 17.04 0.34
N ARG A 33 13.79 17.62 -0.85
CA ARG A 33 14.93 18.34 -1.43
C ARG A 33 15.25 19.61 -0.64
N GLU A 34 14.24 20.34 -0.19
CA GLU A 34 14.41 21.49 0.69
C GLU A 34 15.18 21.12 1.97
N LEU A 35 14.80 20.03 2.59
CA LEU A 35 15.44 19.54 3.81
C LEU A 35 16.90 19.12 3.60
N THR A 36 17.24 18.60 2.43
CA THR A 36 18.60 18.12 2.11
C THR A 36 19.49 19.24 1.55
N ALA A 37 18.94 20.20 0.80
CA ALA A 37 19.67 21.28 0.14
C ALA A 37 19.66 22.61 0.93
N GLY A 38 18.80 22.74 1.92
CA GLY A 38 18.65 23.98 2.72
C GLY A 38 17.88 25.10 2.01
N ASP A 39 17.31 24.81 0.84
CA ASP A 39 16.50 25.77 0.08
C ASP A 39 15.07 25.84 0.66
N ILE A 40 14.53 27.05 0.81
CA ILE A 40 13.15 27.23 1.29
C ILE A 40 12.21 27.09 0.10
N VAL A 41 11.64 25.91 -0.09
CA VAL A 41 10.54 25.70 -1.04
C VAL A 41 9.22 26.00 -0.32
N VAL A 42 8.54 27.06 -0.72
CA VAL A 42 7.20 27.34 -0.20
C VAL A 42 6.23 26.42 -0.92
N GLY A 43 5.75 25.37 -0.22
CA GLY A 43 4.72 24.47 -0.76
C GLY A 43 3.49 25.26 -1.20
N THR A 44 3.03 24.99 -2.41
CA THR A 44 1.86 25.69 -2.96
C THR A 44 0.57 25.01 -2.46
N PRO A 45 -0.59 25.72 -2.42
CA PRO A 45 -1.87 25.09 -2.12
C PRO A 45 -2.23 23.93 -3.05
N LYS A 46 -1.67 23.90 -4.26
CA LYS A 46 -1.85 22.80 -5.22
C LYS A 46 -1.15 21.53 -4.74
N ASP A 47 0.09 21.65 -4.24
CA ASP A 47 0.88 20.53 -3.76
C ASP A 47 0.16 19.87 -2.58
N PHE A 48 -0.34 20.69 -1.65
CA PHE A 48 -1.18 20.20 -0.56
C PHE A 48 -2.43 19.45 -1.04
N ALA A 49 -3.12 19.97 -2.04
CA ALA A 49 -4.32 19.32 -2.59
C ALA A 49 -3.98 17.96 -3.24
N ILE A 50 -2.85 17.86 -3.92
CA ILE A 50 -2.36 16.61 -4.53
C ILE A 50 -2.04 15.58 -3.46
N ALA A 51 -1.32 15.97 -2.39
CA ALA A 51 -1.02 15.10 -1.26
C ALA A 51 -2.28 14.54 -0.61
N VAL A 52 -3.25 15.42 -0.28
CA VAL A 52 -4.54 15.01 0.29
C VAL A 52 -5.30 14.08 -0.64
N PHE A 53 -5.33 14.39 -1.93
CA PHE A 53 -5.99 13.55 -2.94
C PHE A 53 -5.35 12.16 -3.03
N GLY A 54 -4.01 12.07 -3.02
CA GLY A 54 -3.27 10.82 -2.98
C GLY A 54 -3.63 9.97 -1.75
N LEU A 55 -3.69 10.59 -0.56
CA LEU A 55 -4.09 9.93 0.68
C LEU A 55 -5.55 9.43 0.63
N VAL A 56 -6.48 10.22 0.08
CA VAL A 56 -7.89 9.84 -0.05
C VAL A 56 -8.04 8.64 -0.99
N ILE A 57 -7.36 8.65 -2.14
CA ILE A 57 -7.35 7.49 -3.07
C ILE A 57 -6.81 6.26 -2.36
N MET A 58 -5.66 6.38 -1.71
CA MET A 58 -5.01 5.27 -1.03
C MET A 58 -5.91 4.67 0.06
N GLN A 59 -6.54 5.51 0.88
CA GLN A 59 -7.40 5.06 1.97
C GLN A 59 -8.72 4.45 1.46
N SER A 60 -9.34 5.04 0.45
CA SER A 60 -10.56 4.51 -0.16
C SER A 60 -10.31 3.15 -0.82
N ALA A 61 -9.22 3.02 -1.55
CA ALA A 61 -8.81 1.78 -2.18
C ALA A 61 -8.44 0.70 -1.16
N TYR A 62 -7.85 1.07 -0.01
CA TYR A 62 -7.61 0.16 1.11
C TYR A 62 -8.92 -0.45 1.65
N TRP A 63 -9.90 0.37 1.98
CA TRP A 63 -11.18 -0.12 2.49
C TRP A 63 -11.91 -0.99 1.48
N TYR A 64 -11.85 -0.63 0.20
CA TYR A 64 -12.45 -1.39 -0.87
C TYR A 64 -11.76 -2.75 -1.07
N SER A 65 -10.43 -2.78 -1.16
CA SER A 65 -9.65 -4.01 -1.32
C SER A 65 -9.84 -4.95 -0.14
N ARG A 66 -9.91 -4.43 1.08
CA ARG A 66 -10.12 -5.23 2.28
C ARG A 66 -11.48 -5.93 2.30
N ARG A 67 -12.52 -5.30 1.74
CA ARG A 67 -13.84 -5.94 1.58
C ARG A 67 -13.83 -7.06 0.56
N LEU A 68 -13.00 -6.96 -0.46
CA LEU A 68 -12.90 -7.95 -1.53
C LEU A 68 -11.94 -9.10 -1.19
N GLN A 69 -10.96 -8.89 -0.35
CA GLN A 69 -9.91 -9.86 -0.01
C GLN A 69 -10.41 -11.26 0.38
N PRO A 70 -11.46 -11.43 1.24
CA PRO A 70 -11.96 -12.74 1.61
C PRO A 70 -12.54 -13.54 0.44
N GLN A 71 -12.90 -12.89 -0.67
CA GLN A 71 -13.52 -13.49 -1.84
C GLN A 71 -12.50 -13.87 -2.92
N VAL A 72 -11.24 -13.44 -2.76
CA VAL A 72 -10.18 -13.64 -3.75
C VAL A 72 -9.35 -14.86 -3.38
N ARG A 73 -9.32 -15.85 -4.27
CA ARG A 73 -8.38 -16.98 -4.20
C ARG A 73 -7.08 -16.58 -4.90
N PHE A 74 -6.00 -16.57 -4.15
CA PHE A 74 -4.66 -16.30 -4.67
C PHE A 74 -4.06 -17.57 -5.29
N SER A 75 -3.38 -17.41 -6.42
CA SER A 75 -2.50 -18.41 -7.01
C SER A 75 -1.07 -18.12 -6.54
N ARG A 76 -0.29 -19.14 -6.24
CA ARG A 76 1.09 -18.99 -5.77
C ARG A 76 1.95 -18.25 -6.78
N ARG A 77 2.43 -17.08 -6.39
CA ARG A 77 3.35 -16.25 -7.20
C ARG A 77 4.46 -15.70 -6.30
N VAL A 78 5.47 -16.52 -6.11
CA VAL A 78 6.58 -16.26 -5.16
C VAL A 78 7.26 -14.92 -5.43
N LEU A 79 7.62 -14.63 -6.68
CA LEU A 79 8.27 -13.37 -7.04
C LEU A 79 7.40 -12.15 -6.70
N LEU A 80 6.12 -12.19 -7.08
CA LEU A 80 5.19 -11.09 -6.81
C LEU A 80 4.96 -10.90 -5.30
N GLY A 81 4.88 -12.00 -4.54
CA GLY A 81 4.78 -11.95 -3.08
C GLY A 81 5.96 -11.21 -2.45
N HIS A 82 7.20 -11.59 -2.82
CA HIS A 82 8.40 -10.91 -2.31
C HIS A 82 8.49 -9.44 -2.74
N VAL A 83 8.12 -9.11 -3.98
CA VAL A 83 8.09 -7.71 -4.46
C VAL A 83 7.11 -6.88 -3.64
N LEU A 84 5.90 -7.39 -3.37
CA LEU A 84 4.92 -6.67 -2.56
C LEU A 84 5.37 -6.47 -1.12
N LEU A 85 6.03 -7.47 -0.52
CA LEU A 85 6.62 -7.34 0.82
C LEU A 85 7.72 -6.28 0.82
N CYS A 86 8.64 -6.32 -0.13
CA CYS A 86 9.72 -5.34 -0.24
C CYS A 86 9.16 -3.91 -0.43
N VAL A 87 8.22 -3.71 -1.34
CA VAL A 87 7.56 -2.40 -1.57
C VAL A 87 6.85 -1.91 -0.31
N SER A 88 6.21 -2.81 0.42
CA SER A 88 5.55 -2.52 1.70
C SER A 88 6.54 -1.94 2.72
N GLU A 89 7.66 -2.63 2.94
CA GLU A 89 8.67 -2.21 3.93
C GLU A 89 9.38 -0.91 3.52
N VAL A 90 9.81 -0.82 2.27
CA VAL A 90 10.50 0.36 1.73
C VAL A 90 9.59 1.60 1.80
N SER A 91 8.33 1.48 1.38
CA SER A 91 7.39 2.61 1.42
C SER A 91 7.15 3.10 2.85
N PHE A 92 7.00 2.19 3.81
CA PHE A 92 6.80 2.55 5.20
C PHE A 92 8.04 3.20 5.82
N PHE A 93 9.24 2.70 5.50
CA PHE A 93 10.49 3.29 5.93
C PHE A 93 10.64 4.75 5.44
N PHE A 94 10.38 4.99 4.14
CA PHE A 94 10.45 6.34 3.58
C PHE A 94 9.46 7.30 4.24
N VAL A 95 8.22 6.88 4.46
CA VAL A 95 7.22 7.74 5.11
C VAL A 95 7.59 8.01 6.56
N SER A 96 8.10 7.03 7.27
CA SER A 96 8.54 7.22 8.66
C SER A 96 9.71 8.20 8.74
N ALA A 97 10.67 8.12 7.81
CA ALA A 97 11.78 9.05 7.71
C ALA A 97 11.30 10.47 7.39
N LEU A 98 10.44 10.64 6.40
CA LEU A 98 9.83 11.94 6.04
C LEU A 98 9.06 12.55 7.22
N ALA A 99 8.25 11.74 7.90
CA ALA A 99 7.48 12.19 9.06
C ALA A 99 8.37 12.65 10.19
N THR A 100 9.45 11.93 10.47
CA THR A 100 10.42 12.30 11.51
C THR A 100 11.10 13.62 11.19
N VAL A 101 11.55 13.80 9.95
CA VAL A 101 12.22 15.04 9.52
C VAL A 101 11.23 16.21 9.53
N ALA A 102 10.01 16.02 9.00
CA ALA A 102 8.98 17.07 9.03
C ALA A 102 8.61 17.48 10.45
N MET A 103 8.54 16.52 11.38
CA MET A 103 8.24 16.81 12.78
C MET A 103 9.38 17.55 13.47
N PHE A 104 10.63 17.18 13.18
CA PHE A 104 11.82 17.84 13.71
C PHE A 104 11.95 19.29 13.22
N ASP A 105 11.76 19.53 11.91
CA ASP A 105 11.80 20.88 11.34
C ASP A 105 10.68 21.76 11.89
N HIS A 106 9.50 21.22 12.05
CA HIS A 106 8.35 21.91 12.65
C HIS A 106 8.61 22.30 14.11
N TRP A 107 9.22 21.39 14.89
CA TRP A 107 9.64 21.66 16.26
C TRP A 107 10.69 22.79 16.32
N ARG A 108 11.69 22.75 15.43
CA ARG A 108 12.79 23.72 15.39
C ARG A 108 12.30 25.14 15.05
N ARG A 109 11.31 25.27 14.16
CA ARG A 109 10.77 26.57 13.72
C ARG A 109 9.73 27.16 14.67
N SER A 110 9.37 26.49 15.76
CA SER A 110 8.34 26.90 16.73
C SER A 110 6.98 27.28 16.13
N GLN A 111 6.67 26.84 14.91
CA GLN A 111 5.41 27.12 14.23
C GLN A 111 4.50 25.90 14.31
N PHE A 112 3.76 25.77 15.41
CA PHE A 112 2.82 24.68 15.59
C PHE A 112 1.53 24.97 14.82
N VAL A 113 1.41 24.41 13.62
CA VAL A 113 0.20 24.55 12.81
C VAL A 113 -0.58 23.24 12.89
N PHE A 114 -1.70 23.25 13.60
CA PHE A 114 -2.52 22.08 13.92
C PHE A 114 -2.93 21.24 12.68
N TRP A 115 -3.29 21.88 11.56
CA TRP A 115 -3.69 21.15 10.35
C TRP A 115 -2.55 20.38 9.69
N LYS A 116 -1.30 20.87 9.78
CA LYS A 116 -0.11 20.16 9.28
C LYS A 116 0.13 18.88 10.10
N LEU A 117 -0.04 18.98 11.41
CA LEU A 117 0.05 17.81 12.29
C LEU A 117 -1.03 16.77 11.95
N MET A 118 -2.27 17.22 11.73
CA MET A 118 -3.36 16.32 11.32
C MET A 118 -3.09 15.63 9.99
N LEU A 119 -2.54 16.36 9.00
CA LEU A 119 -2.13 15.78 7.73
C LEU A 119 -1.04 14.72 7.91
N LEU A 120 -0.01 15.03 8.71
CA LEU A 120 1.09 14.12 9.00
C LEU A 120 0.59 12.82 9.66
N VAL A 121 -0.25 12.94 10.68
CA VAL A 121 -0.85 11.77 11.37
C VAL A 121 -1.71 10.96 10.40
N SER A 122 -2.49 11.63 9.55
CA SER A 122 -3.31 10.97 8.54
C SER A 122 -2.46 10.23 7.50
N ALA A 123 -1.34 10.82 7.09
CA ALA A 123 -0.39 10.19 6.18
C ALA A 123 0.23 8.93 6.80
N ILE A 124 0.74 9.03 8.03
CA ILE A 124 1.32 7.88 8.75
C ILE A 124 0.29 6.75 8.86
N PHE A 125 -0.95 7.08 9.24
CA PHE A 125 -2.03 6.09 9.36
C PHE A 125 -2.36 5.43 8.01
N ALA A 126 -2.47 6.22 6.93
CA ALA A 126 -2.77 5.71 5.60
C ALA A 126 -1.65 4.78 5.09
N PHE A 127 -0.38 5.13 5.32
CA PHE A 127 0.75 4.28 4.94
C PHE A 127 0.89 3.04 5.83
N PHE A 128 0.51 3.10 7.08
CA PHE A 128 0.40 1.92 7.94
C PHE A 128 -0.65 0.93 7.39
N CYS A 129 -1.83 1.43 6.99
CA CYS A 129 -2.86 0.61 6.35
C CYS A 129 -2.36 0.01 5.03
N TYR A 130 -1.66 0.79 4.22
CA TYR A 130 -1.05 0.38 2.97
C TYR A 130 -0.01 -0.75 3.17
N LYS A 131 0.93 -0.55 4.10
CA LYS A 131 1.90 -1.58 4.47
C LYS A 131 1.21 -2.88 4.85
N ARG A 132 0.25 -2.81 5.77
CA ARG A 132 -0.48 -3.99 6.25
C ARG A 132 -1.20 -4.72 5.13
N GLN A 133 -1.79 -3.99 4.19
CA GLN A 133 -2.49 -4.58 3.04
C GLN A 133 -1.52 -5.30 2.09
N LEU A 134 -0.43 -4.63 1.71
CA LEU A 134 0.56 -5.23 0.81
C LEU A 134 1.22 -6.46 1.45
N ALA A 135 1.57 -6.40 2.73
CA ALA A 135 2.12 -7.53 3.47
C ALA A 135 1.15 -8.71 3.46
N SER A 136 -0.12 -8.48 3.82
CA SER A 136 -1.15 -9.53 3.82
C SER A 136 -1.37 -10.18 2.44
N VAL A 137 -1.29 -9.39 1.36
CA VAL A 137 -1.39 -9.92 -0.02
C VAL A 137 -0.12 -10.66 -0.40
N GLY A 138 1.06 -10.14 -0.02
CA GLY A 138 2.35 -10.78 -0.24
C GLY A 138 2.41 -12.17 0.41
N ASP A 139 2.05 -12.27 1.68
CA ASP A 139 1.99 -13.53 2.42
C ASP A 139 1.00 -14.50 1.79
N ALA A 140 -0.21 -14.04 1.44
CA ALA A 140 -1.20 -14.88 0.79
C ALA A 140 -0.74 -15.44 -0.57
N LEU A 141 0.10 -14.69 -1.31
CA LEU A 141 0.70 -15.15 -2.58
C LEU A 141 1.82 -16.17 -2.36
N LEU A 142 2.53 -16.09 -1.23
CA LEU A 142 3.59 -17.05 -0.87
C LEU A 142 3.02 -18.36 -0.33
N GLU A 143 1.97 -18.27 0.51
CA GLU A 143 1.35 -19.41 1.19
C GLU A 143 0.36 -20.19 0.29
N ALA A 144 -0.11 -19.57 -0.81
CA ALA A 144 -1.06 -20.23 -1.71
C ALA A 144 -0.53 -21.57 -2.19
N GLN A 145 -1.33 -22.63 -2.03
CA GLN A 145 -0.97 -23.96 -2.50
C GLN A 145 -0.83 -23.98 -4.03
N PRO A 146 0.15 -24.71 -4.58
CA PRO A 146 0.28 -24.89 -6.03
C PRO A 146 -0.98 -25.58 -6.57
N GLU A 147 -1.56 -25.02 -7.61
CA GLU A 147 -2.83 -25.44 -8.22
C GLU A 147 -2.86 -26.93 -8.64
N HIS A 148 -1.69 -27.54 -8.82
CA HIS A 148 -1.53 -28.94 -9.18
C HIS A 148 -1.75 -29.93 -8.03
N ALA A 149 -1.60 -29.54 -6.77
CA ALA A 149 -1.81 -30.43 -5.63
C ALA A 149 -3.29 -30.81 -5.46
N ASN A 150 -4.21 -29.97 -5.90
CA ASN A 150 -5.65 -30.21 -5.77
C ASN A 150 -6.24 -31.11 -6.88
N LYS A 151 -5.56 -31.25 -8.03
CA LYS A 151 -5.99 -32.17 -9.10
C LYS A 151 -5.63 -33.62 -8.79
N ALA A 152 -4.54 -33.87 -8.09
CA ALA A 152 -4.09 -35.20 -7.75
C ALA A 152 -4.97 -35.92 -6.69
N THR A 153 -5.74 -35.13 -5.90
CA THR A 153 -6.59 -35.70 -4.84
C THR A 153 -8.00 -36.08 -5.34
N ILE A 154 -8.38 -35.69 -6.56
CA ILE A 154 -9.73 -35.90 -7.11
C ILE A 154 -9.78 -37.10 -8.05
N GLU A 155 -8.65 -37.73 -8.44
CA GLU A 155 -8.70 -38.99 -9.16
C GLU A 155 -9.10 -40.11 -8.19
N PRO A 156 -10.35 -40.60 -8.24
CA PRO A 156 -10.72 -41.77 -7.47
C PRO A 156 -9.93 -42.96 -8.01
N LYS A 157 -9.12 -43.52 -7.13
CA LYS A 157 -8.44 -44.80 -7.34
C LYS A 157 -9.51 -45.83 -7.82
N GLN A 158 -9.64 -45.96 -9.14
CA GLN A 158 -10.44 -47.05 -9.69
C GLN A 158 -9.73 -48.34 -9.28
N THR A 159 -10.11 -48.82 -8.10
CA THR A 159 -9.80 -50.17 -7.68
C THR A 159 -10.40 -51.11 -8.72
N GLY A 160 -9.54 -51.64 -9.57
CA GLY A 160 -9.88 -52.81 -10.41
C GLY A 160 -10.40 -53.90 -9.51
N LYS A 161 -11.59 -54.39 -9.83
CA LYS A 161 -12.15 -55.63 -9.33
C LYS A 161 -11.73 -56.74 -10.28
N PRO A 162 -11.30 -57.89 -9.76
CA PRO A 162 -10.94 -59.04 -10.55
C PRO A 162 -12.15 -59.68 -11.26
#